data_f17a8bfc4640128711be887c051c5b38
#
_entry.id   f17a8bfc4640128711be887c051c5b38
#
_cell.length_a   1.000
_cell.length_b   1.000
_cell.length_c   1.000
_cell.angle_alpha   90.00
_cell.angle_beta   90.00
_cell.angle_gamma   90.00
#
_symmetry.space_group_name_H-M   'P 1'
#
loop_
_entity.id
_entity.type
_entity.pdbx_description
1 polymer ?
#
loop_
_entity_poly.entity_id
_entity_poly.type
_entity_poly.pdbx_seq_one_letter_code
_entity_poly.pdbx_strand_id
1 'polypeptide(L)'
;MIRFLFAAVFCVFALPAAAEVKIAEITSPGGIKAWLVEEHGIPFTALELRFRGGTSLDAPDKRGAVMLMAALLEEGADGLDSRGFAERREELAARIGFDADADAVTVSVQMLTENREEVVKLLKSALTNPRFDQDAIDRVKGQIQSIIQSHAASPDDIARETMDAALYGDHPYGSSDLGTAESAAALTRDDLLAARAATMARDRLYVSAVGDITGEELGKLLDGLLGDLPATGAPLPAPVTPAFPGGVTVVPFDTPQSVILFGQPGVPWKNPDYYPAYVLNQILGGGGFTARLMTEVREKRGLTYGVSTNLVNMDLADSWQGSLASSNDKAGEAVKVIRDVWVDVAAKGVTEAELEAAKTYMTGSYPLRFDGNDNIARILVGMQMDGFPIDYPAHRNDKIAAVTLEDVNRVARERMRPDRLTFTVVGHPVGLESTN
;
A
#
# COMPACT_ATOMS: atom_id res chain seq x y z
N MET A 1 60.61 -44.97 0.39
CA MET A 1 60.10 -44.07 -0.72
C MET A 1 58.60 -43.92 -0.56
N ILE A 2 58.15 -42.86 0.12
CA ILE A 2 56.75 -42.56 0.37
C ILE A 2 56.33 -41.42 -0.60
N ARG A 3 55.41 -41.71 -1.51
CA ARG A 3 54.85 -40.73 -2.44
C ARG A 3 53.65 -40.05 -1.76
N PHE A 4 53.78 -38.76 -1.44
CA PHE A 4 52.66 -37.90 -1.04
C PHE A 4 51.87 -37.45 -2.30
N LEU A 5 50.62 -37.87 -2.36
CA LEU A 5 49.64 -37.33 -3.33
C LEU A 5 49.00 -36.06 -2.72
N PHE A 6 49.27 -34.90 -3.30
CA PHE A 6 48.53 -33.66 -2.99
C PHE A 6 47.20 -33.67 -3.78
N ALA A 7 46.08 -33.84 -3.10
CA ALA A 7 44.75 -33.60 -3.66
C ALA A 7 44.42 -32.10 -3.49
N ALA A 8 44.47 -31.36 -4.58
CA ALA A 8 43.96 -29.98 -4.60
C ALA A 8 42.43 -29.98 -4.60
N VAL A 9 41.82 -29.57 -3.49
CA VAL A 9 40.40 -29.36 -3.39
C VAL A 9 40.09 -28.00 -4.03
N PHE A 10 39.48 -28.00 -5.22
CA PHE A 10 38.91 -26.83 -5.87
C PHE A 10 37.56 -26.52 -5.18
N CYS A 11 37.55 -25.59 -4.25
CA CYS A 11 36.31 -24.98 -3.78
C CYS A 11 35.76 -24.05 -4.88
N VAL A 12 34.83 -24.54 -5.66
CA VAL A 12 34.03 -23.70 -6.55
C VAL A 12 33.10 -22.87 -5.63
N PHE A 13 33.46 -21.61 -5.41
CA PHE A 13 32.53 -20.64 -4.85
C PHE A 13 31.44 -20.41 -5.90
N ALA A 14 30.31 -21.08 -5.76
CA ALA A 14 29.08 -20.69 -6.44
C ALA A 14 28.67 -19.33 -5.87
N LEU A 15 28.95 -18.26 -6.60
CA LEU A 15 28.32 -16.97 -6.36
C LEU A 15 26.81 -17.20 -6.48
N PRO A 16 26.00 -16.81 -5.49
CA PRO A 16 24.55 -16.82 -5.67
C PRO A 16 24.26 -15.85 -6.83
N ALA A 17 23.91 -16.39 -8.01
CA ALA A 17 23.25 -15.62 -9.01
C ALA A 17 21.88 -15.24 -8.41
N ALA A 18 21.75 -14.02 -7.93
CA ALA A 18 20.43 -13.46 -7.69
C ALA A 18 19.71 -13.55 -9.05
N ALA A 19 18.67 -14.37 -9.13
CA ALA A 19 17.88 -14.47 -10.35
C ALA A 19 17.25 -13.09 -10.57
N GLU A 20 17.79 -12.35 -11.51
CA GLU A 20 17.22 -11.07 -11.92
C GLU A 20 15.85 -11.33 -12.52
N VAL A 21 14.80 -10.75 -11.93
CA VAL A 21 13.43 -10.89 -12.44
C VAL A 21 13.36 -10.19 -13.78
N LYS A 22 13.28 -10.96 -14.87
CA LYS A 22 13.20 -10.41 -16.23
C LYS A 22 11.77 -9.94 -16.50
N ILE A 23 11.56 -8.64 -16.45
CA ILE A 23 10.27 -8.02 -16.70
C ILE A 23 10.19 -7.61 -18.19
N ALA A 24 9.11 -8.00 -18.89
CA ALA A 24 8.82 -7.59 -20.25
C ALA A 24 7.61 -6.64 -20.29
N GLU A 25 7.69 -5.58 -21.07
CA GLU A 25 6.50 -4.78 -21.40
C GLU A 25 5.79 -5.42 -22.59
N ILE A 26 4.50 -5.73 -22.41
CA ILE A 26 3.62 -6.31 -23.40
C ILE A 26 2.58 -5.26 -23.78
N THR A 27 2.28 -5.16 -25.08
CA THR A 27 1.13 -4.39 -25.56
C THR A 27 0.22 -5.35 -26.32
N SER A 28 -1.01 -5.49 -25.89
CA SER A 28 -2.00 -6.33 -26.55
C SER A 28 -2.33 -5.76 -27.95
N PRO A 29 -2.90 -6.55 -28.87
CA PRO A 29 -3.40 -6.04 -30.13
C PRO A 29 -4.41 -4.88 -30.00
N GLY A 30 -5.21 -4.88 -28.94
CA GLY A 30 -6.15 -3.81 -28.58
C GLY A 30 -5.54 -2.61 -27.87
N GLY A 31 -4.20 -2.61 -27.64
CA GLY A 31 -3.45 -1.49 -27.08
C GLY A 31 -3.36 -1.48 -25.54
N ILE A 32 -3.74 -2.55 -24.85
CA ILE A 32 -3.62 -2.67 -23.40
C ILE A 32 -2.17 -3.00 -23.05
N LYS A 33 -1.55 -2.18 -22.20
CA LYS A 33 -0.19 -2.40 -21.72
C LYS A 33 -0.17 -3.25 -20.47
N ALA A 34 0.84 -4.13 -20.34
CA ALA A 34 1.07 -4.95 -19.16
C ALA A 34 2.56 -5.19 -18.94
N TRP A 35 2.97 -5.41 -17.69
CA TRP A 35 4.28 -5.97 -17.37
C TRP A 35 4.15 -7.46 -17.10
N LEU A 36 5.04 -8.24 -17.69
CA LEU A 36 5.05 -9.69 -17.66
C LEU A 36 6.36 -10.22 -17.12
N VAL A 37 6.26 -11.21 -16.22
CA VAL A 37 7.35 -12.12 -15.88
C VAL A 37 6.92 -13.54 -16.25
N GLU A 38 7.55 -14.11 -17.26
CA GLU A 38 7.29 -15.49 -17.66
C GLU A 38 8.01 -16.45 -16.69
N GLU A 39 7.23 -17.34 -16.03
CA GLU A 39 7.73 -18.36 -15.11
C GLU A 39 6.94 -19.65 -15.32
N HIS A 40 7.57 -20.62 -16.01
CA HIS A 40 6.93 -21.86 -16.45
C HIS A 40 7.17 -23.06 -15.51
N GLY A 41 7.84 -22.83 -14.37
CA GLY A 41 8.14 -23.90 -13.40
C GLY A 41 6.92 -24.40 -12.64
N ILE A 42 5.89 -23.56 -12.50
CA ILE A 42 4.64 -23.90 -11.81
C ILE A 42 3.48 -23.53 -12.72
N PRO A 43 2.52 -24.46 -13.00
CA PRO A 43 1.46 -24.26 -13.98
C PRO A 43 0.33 -23.36 -13.49
N PHE A 44 0.65 -22.13 -13.07
CA PHE A 44 -0.35 -21.12 -12.74
C PHE A 44 0.13 -19.72 -13.13
N THR A 45 -0.84 -18.81 -13.28
CA THR A 45 -0.60 -17.40 -13.56
C THR A 45 -1.23 -16.54 -12.46
N ALA A 46 -0.47 -15.60 -11.93
CA ALA A 46 -0.97 -14.48 -11.13
C ALA A 46 -1.17 -13.27 -12.06
N LEU A 47 -2.35 -12.65 -11.98
CA LEU A 47 -2.72 -11.44 -12.74
C LEU A 47 -3.20 -10.40 -11.75
N GLU A 48 -2.62 -9.21 -11.80
CA GLU A 48 -3.01 -8.05 -11.01
C GLU A 48 -3.44 -6.91 -11.94
N LEU A 49 -4.61 -6.37 -11.66
CA LEU A 49 -5.15 -5.18 -12.32
C LEU A 49 -5.32 -4.09 -11.29
N ARG A 50 -4.88 -2.87 -11.58
CA ARG A 50 -5.18 -1.69 -10.78
C ARG A 50 -5.82 -0.62 -11.64
N PHE A 51 -6.94 -0.11 -11.18
CA PHE A 51 -7.63 1.03 -11.74
C PHE A 51 -7.42 2.23 -10.83
N ARG A 52 -6.63 3.21 -11.27
CA ARG A 52 -6.32 4.41 -10.48
C ARG A 52 -7.59 5.21 -10.16
N GLY A 53 -7.69 5.70 -8.91
CA GLY A 53 -8.73 6.61 -8.46
C GLY A 53 -9.58 6.11 -7.30
N GLY A 54 -9.71 4.82 -7.08
CA GLY A 54 -10.29 4.19 -5.90
C GLY A 54 -11.48 4.91 -5.27
N THR A 55 -11.55 4.89 -3.94
CA THR A 55 -12.60 5.53 -3.16
C THR A 55 -12.52 7.07 -3.18
N SER A 56 -11.38 7.63 -3.62
CA SER A 56 -11.28 9.08 -3.84
C SER A 56 -12.20 9.59 -4.94
N LEU A 57 -12.76 8.70 -5.77
CA LEU A 57 -13.75 9.03 -6.80
C LEU A 57 -15.21 8.99 -6.32
N ASP A 58 -15.46 8.60 -5.07
CA ASP A 58 -16.80 8.68 -4.50
C ASP A 58 -17.31 10.13 -4.48
N ALA A 59 -18.54 10.34 -4.89
CA ALA A 59 -19.19 11.63 -4.68
C ALA A 59 -19.32 11.90 -3.16
N PRO A 60 -19.27 13.18 -2.73
CA PRO A 60 -19.29 13.53 -1.30
C PRO A 60 -20.49 12.96 -0.53
N ASP A 61 -21.66 12.86 -1.17
CA ASP A 61 -22.89 12.29 -0.61
C ASP A 61 -23.01 10.77 -0.81
N LYS A 62 -22.04 10.12 -1.46
CA LYS A 62 -22.01 8.70 -1.81
C LYS A 62 -20.75 7.99 -1.32
N ARG A 63 -20.10 8.54 -0.28
CA ARG A 63 -18.91 7.92 0.29
C ARG A 63 -19.17 6.47 0.69
N GLY A 64 -18.26 5.56 0.34
CA GLY A 64 -18.37 4.13 0.49
C GLY A 64 -18.91 3.38 -0.74
N ALA A 65 -19.29 4.09 -1.81
CA ALA A 65 -19.86 3.46 -3.01
C ALA A 65 -18.83 2.56 -3.74
N VAL A 66 -17.59 3.02 -3.89
CA VAL A 66 -16.53 2.23 -4.54
C VAL A 66 -16.15 1.02 -3.69
N MET A 67 -16.06 1.17 -2.38
CA MET A 67 -15.79 0.05 -1.46
C MET A 67 -16.90 -1.00 -1.52
N LEU A 68 -18.16 -0.59 -1.42
CA LEU A 68 -19.30 -1.49 -1.53
C LEU A 68 -19.37 -2.15 -2.92
N MET A 69 -19.11 -1.40 -3.98
CA MET A 69 -19.06 -1.91 -5.36
C MET A 69 -17.98 -3.00 -5.48
N ALA A 70 -16.75 -2.74 -5.02
CA ALA A 70 -15.65 -3.72 -5.08
C ALA A 70 -16.00 -5.01 -4.34
N ALA A 71 -16.53 -4.90 -3.10
CA ALA A 71 -16.96 -6.06 -2.31
C ALA A 71 -18.11 -6.87 -2.96
N LEU A 72 -18.89 -6.26 -3.85
CA LEU A 72 -20.02 -6.92 -4.52
C LEU A 72 -19.68 -7.52 -5.89
N LEU A 73 -18.48 -7.30 -6.43
CA LEU A 73 -18.07 -7.88 -7.73
C LEU A 73 -17.98 -9.41 -7.69
N GLU A 74 -17.75 -10.01 -6.53
CA GLU A 74 -17.73 -11.47 -6.36
C GLU A 74 -19.08 -12.06 -5.90
N GLU A 75 -20.09 -11.22 -5.77
CA GLU A 75 -21.41 -11.59 -5.25
C GLU A 75 -22.43 -11.92 -6.36
N GLY A 76 -21.93 -12.33 -7.52
CA GLY A 76 -22.71 -12.80 -8.67
C GLY A 76 -22.52 -11.96 -9.92
N ALA A 77 -22.51 -12.64 -11.06
CA ALA A 77 -22.32 -12.04 -12.38
C ALA A 77 -23.05 -12.84 -13.47
N ASP A 78 -23.53 -12.16 -14.48
CA ASP A 78 -24.35 -12.76 -15.56
C ASP A 78 -25.49 -13.63 -15.02
N GLY A 79 -25.49 -14.93 -15.35
CA GLY A 79 -26.48 -15.93 -14.89
C GLY A 79 -26.20 -16.53 -13.51
N LEU A 80 -25.08 -16.22 -12.88
CA LEU A 80 -24.66 -16.77 -11.59
C LEU A 80 -25.02 -15.79 -10.46
N ASP A 81 -25.75 -16.25 -9.46
CA ASP A 81 -25.93 -15.54 -8.18
C ASP A 81 -24.65 -15.67 -7.31
N SER A 82 -24.66 -15.11 -6.10
CA SER A 82 -23.51 -15.14 -5.17
C SER A 82 -23.01 -16.57 -4.94
N ARG A 83 -23.92 -17.51 -4.74
CA ARG A 83 -23.58 -18.92 -4.49
C ARG A 83 -23.02 -19.58 -5.75
N GLY A 84 -23.66 -19.40 -6.89
CA GLY A 84 -23.21 -19.96 -8.17
C GLY A 84 -21.86 -19.42 -8.59
N PHE A 85 -21.59 -18.13 -8.33
CA PHE A 85 -20.27 -17.54 -8.58
C PHE A 85 -19.19 -18.15 -7.68
N ALA A 86 -19.46 -18.28 -6.39
CA ALA A 86 -18.53 -18.91 -5.44
C ALA A 86 -18.26 -20.38 -5.79
N GLU A 87 -19.30 -21.18 -6.08
CA GLU A 87 -19.18 -22.59 -6.50
C GLU A 87 -18.33 -22.69 -7.78
N ARG A 88 -18.57 -21.81 -8.79
CA ARG A 88 -17.79 -21.82 -10.03
C ARG A 88 -16.34 -21.46 -9.82
N ARG A 89 -16.05 -20.48 -8.97
CA ARG A 89 -14.67 -20.09 -8.59
C ARG A 89 -13.93 -21.27 -7.91
N GLU A 90 -14.60 -21.99 -7.02
CA GLU A 90 -14.04 -23.17 -6.33
C GLU A 90 -13.78 -24.34 -7.29
N GLU A 91 -14.74 -24.65 -8.19
CA GLU A 91 -14.57 -25.68 -9.23
C GLU A 91 -13.34 -25.42 -10.11
N LEU A 92 -13.07 -24.16 -10.41
CA LEU A 92 -11.91 -23.73 -11.22
C LEU A 92 -10.60 -23.66 -10.40
N ALA A 93 -10.64 -23.93 -9.12
CA ALA A 93 -9.51 -23.75 -8.19
C ALA A 93 -8.87 -22.34 -8.35
N ALA A 94 -9.70 -21.33 -8.63
CA ALA A 94 -9.26 -19.96 -8.83
C ALA A 94 -9.35 -19.15 -7.53
N ARG A 95 -8.42 -18.20 -7.37
CA ARG A 95 -8.55 -17.13 -6.40
C ARG A 95 -8.81 -15.84 -7.16
N ILE A 96 -9.92 -15.21 -6.88
CA ILE A 96 -10.30 -13.91 -7.44
C ILE A 96 -10.64 -13.04 -6.24
N GLY A 97 -10.02 -11.87 -6.16
CA GLY A 97 -10.28 -10.89 -5.10
C GLY A 97 -10.43 -9.51 -5.70
N PHE A 98 -11.30 -8.73 -5.09
CA PHE A 98 -11.54 -7.34 -5.43
C PHE A 98 -11.36 -6.50 -4.16
N ASP A 99 -10.60 -5.43 -4.26
CA ASP A 99 -10.32 -4.54 -3.15
C ASP A 99 -10.32 -3.08 -3.64
N ALA A 100 -10.54 -2.15 -2.73
CA ALA A 100 -10.46 -0.74 -3.05
C ALA A 100 -9.81 0.02 -1.90
N ASP A 101 -8.95 0.96 -2.24
CA ASP A 101 -8.40 1.96 -1.35
C ASP A 101 -8.65 3.37 -1.91
N ALA A 102 -8.10 4.39 -1.28
CA ALA A 102 -8.27 5.77 -1.73
C ALA A 102 -7.77 5.99 -3.17
N ASP A 103 -6.73 5.28 -3.59
CA ASP A 103 -6.01 5.51 -4.85
C ASP A 103 -6.34 4.51 -5.96
N ALA A 104 -6.90 3.35 -5.64
CA ALA A 104 -7.15 2.32 -6.63
C ALA A 104 -8.31 1.37 -6.31
N VAL A 105 -8.91 0.81 -7.36
CA VAL A 105 -9.60 -0.47 -7.31
C VAL A 105 -8.65 -1.54 -7.82
N THR A 106 -8.41 -2.58 -7.02
CA THR A 106 -7.49 -3.67 -7.31
C THR A 106 -8.25 -4.96 -7.58
N VAL A 107 -7.82 -5.71 -8.60
CA VAL A 107 -8.32 -7.03 -8.92
C VAL A 107 -7.15 -8.00 -8.94
N SER A 108 -7.15 -8.96 -8.02
CA SER A 108 -6.11 -9.97 -7.87
C SER A 108 -6.63 -11.32 -8.32
N VAL A 109 -5.91 -12.00 -9.19
CA VAL A 109 -6.33 -13.30 -9.72
C VAL A 109 -5.16 -14.29 -9.70
N GLN A 110 -5.44 -15.50 -9.19
CA GLN A 110 -4.55 -16.66 -9.35
C GLN A 110 -5.34 -17.75 -10.06
N MET A 111 -4.80 -18.28 -11.15
CA MET A 111 -5.48 -19.26 -11.99
C MET A 111 -4.51 -20.34 -12.49
N LEU A 112 -4.93 -21.58 -12.40
CA LEU A 112 -4.19 -22.69 -12.99
C LEU A 112 -4.19 -22.57 -14.52
N THR A 113 -3.08 -22.96 -15.16
CA THR A 113 -2.94 -22.89 -16.62
C THR A 113 -4.04 -23.63 -17.35
N GLU A 114 -4.44 -24.80 -16.85
CA GLU A 114 -5.52 -25.64 -17.43
C GLU A 114 -6.91 -25.00 -17.35
N ASN A 115 -7.16 -24.14 -16.35
CA ASN A 115 -8.45 -23.49 -16.11
C ASN A 115 -8.50 -22.04 -16.57
N ARG A 116 -7.40 -21.50 -17.12
CA ARG A 116 -7.22 -20.08 -17.43
C ARG A 116 -8.36 -19.47 -18.22
N GLU A 117 -8.80 -20.13 -19.30
CA GLU A 117 -9.87 -19.59 -20.16
C GLU A 117 -11.20 -19.43 -19.41
N GLU A 118 -11.55 -20.42 -18.59
CA GLU A 118 -12.81 -20.39 -17.83
C GLU A 118 -12.76 -19.39 -16.68
N VAL A 119 -11.59 -19.25 -16.01
CA VAL A 119 -11.37 -18.22 -14.98
C VAL A 119 -11.48 -16.81 -15.59
N VAL A 120 -10.88 -16.60 -16.77
CA VAL A 120 -10.97 -15.30 -17.48
C VAL A 120 -12.41 -14.97 -17.87
N LYS A 121 -13.21 -15.97 -18.30
CA LYS A 121 -14.64 -15.76 -18.58
C LYS A 121 -15.42 -15.38 -17.31
N LEU A 122 -15.18 -16.07 -16.21
CA LEU A 122 -15.81 -15.76 -14.93
C LEU A 122 -15.41 -14.35 -14.44
N LEU A 123 -14.12 -14.01 -14.51
CA LEU A 123 -13.63 -12.67 -14.17
C LEU A 123 -14.25 -11.59 -15.06
N LYS A 124 -14.30 -11.84 -16.38
CA LYS A 124 -14.93 -10.90 -17.34
C LYS A 124 -16.38 -10.61 -16.95
N SER A 125 -17.14 -11.65 -16.61
CA SER A 125 -18.54 -11.47 -16.21
C SER A 125 -18.65 -10.57 -14.96
N ALA A 126 -17.80 -10.78 -13.94
CA ALA A 126 -17.75 -9.94 -12.76
C ALA A 126 -17.41 -8.48 -13.08
N LEU A 127 -16.46 -8.25 -13.99
CA LEU A 127 -16.03 -6.90 -14.37
C LEU A 127 -17.06 -6.17 -15.25
N THR A 128 -17.76 -6.88 -16.13
CA THR A 128 -18.64 -6.24 -17.14
C THR A 128 -20.12 -6.29 -16.80
N ASN A 129 -20.59 -7.38 -16.19
CA ASN A 129 -22.00 -7.64 -15.92
C ASN A 129 -22.25 -8.11 -14.48
N PRO A 130 -21.76 -7.38 -13.45
CA PRO A 130 -22.05 -7.71 -12.06
C PRO A 130 -23.55 -7.59 -11.81
N ARG A 131 -24.14 -8.52 -11.07
CA ARG A 131 -25.58 -8.56 -10.83
C ARG A 131 -26.03 -7.46 -9.87
N PHE A 132 -25.27 -7.26 -8.81
CA PHE A 132 -25.64 -6.37 -7.71
C PHE A 132 -27.08 -6.63 -7.27
N ASP A 133 -27.38 -7.89 -6.95
CA ASP A 133 -28.68 -8.32 -6.47
C ASP A 133 -28.98 -7.66 -5.11
N GLN A 134 -30.24 -7.33 -4.87
CA GLN A 134 -30.63 -6.55 -3.68
C GLN A 134 -30.32 -7.26 -2.37
N ASP A 135 -30.46 -8.58 -2.30
CA ASP A 135 -30.13 -9.40 -1.14
C ASP A 135 -28.62 -9.42 -0.85
N ALA A 136 -27.78 -9.46 -1.89
CA ALA A 136 -26.32 -9.30 -1.75
C ALA A 136 -25.95 -7.90 -1.28
N ILE A 137 -26.56 -6.86 -1.87
CA ILE A 137 -26.37 -5.46 -1.46
C ILE A 137 -26.72 -5.30 0.04
N ASP A 138 -27.87 -5.79 0.47
CA ASP A 138 -28.34 -5.63 1.85
C ASP A 138 -27.43 -6.37 2.82
N ARG A 139 -26.94 -7.56 2.46
CA ARG A 139 -26.02 -8.35 3.27
C ARG A 139 -24.65 -7.67 3.40
N VAL A 140 -24.04 -7.22 2.29
CA VAL A 140 -22.72 -6.59 2.32
C VAL A 140 -22.76 -5.22 2.98
N LYS A 141 -23.85 -4.44 2.80
CA LYS A 141 -24.10 -3.22 3.56
C LYS A 141 -24.13 -3.48 5.07
N GLY A 142 -24.81 -4.55 5.51
CA GLY A 142 -24.82 -4.95 6.92
C GLY A 142 -23.42 -5.26 7.44
N GLN A 143 -22.57 -5.89 6.64
CA GLN A 143 -21.16 -6.14 6.99
C GLN A 143 -20.38 -4.82 7.10
N ILE A 144 -20.49 -3.93 6.11
CA ILE A 144 -19.83 -2.61 6.13
C ILE A 144 -20.27 -1.79 7.35
N GLN A 145 -21.57 -1.76 7.66
CA GLN A 145 -22.07 -1.07 8.86
C GLN A 145 -21.49 -1.63 10.15
N SER A 146 -21.33 -2.95 10.24
CA SER A 146 -20.67 -3.59 11.36
C SER A 146 -19.19 -3.21 11.48
N ILE A 147 -18.49 -3.07 10.35
CA ILE A 147 -17.10 -2.60 10.30
C ILE A 147 -17.03 -1.13 10.75
N ILE A 148 -17.90 -0.26 10.24
CA ILE A 148 -17.97 1.15 10.67
C ILE A 148 -18.20 1.27 12.18
N GLN A 149 -19.12 0.47 12.74
CA GLN A 149 -19.34 0.43 14.19
C GLN A 149 -18.10 -0.06 14.96
N SER A 150 -17.39 -1.05 14.42
CA SER A 150 -16.14 -1.52 15.02
C SER A 150 -15.05 -0.44 14.99
N HIS A 151 -14.92 0.31 13.87
CA HIS A 151 -13.98 1.43 13.74
C HIS A 151 -14.27 2.54 14.77
N ALA A 152 -15.55 2.87 14.99
CA ALA A 152 -15.95 3.85 15.99
C ALA A 152 -15.62 3.43 17.44
N ALA A 153 -15.34 2.15 17.68
CA ALA A 153 -14.93 1.59 18.97
C ALA A 153 -13.42 1.22 19.01
N SER A 154 -12.67 1.52 17.97
CA SER A 154 -11.24 1.20 17.83
C SER A 154 -10.40 2.47 17.99
N PRO A 155 -9.51 2.55 18.98
CA PRO A 155 -8.66 3.74 19.15
C PRO A 155 -7.71 3.97 17.98
N ASP A 156 -7.28 2.91 17.28
CA ASP A 156 -6.44 3.02 16.09
C ASP A 156 -7.19 3.66 14.91
N ASP A 157 -8.44 3.25 14.67
CA ASP A 157 -9.26 3.78 13.59
C ASP A 157 -9.70 5.21 13.90
N ILE A 158 -10.09 5.51 15.14
CA ILE A 158 -10.38 6.88 15.59
C ILE A 158 -9.17 7.80 15.40
N ALA A 159 -7.96 7.31 15.73
CA ALA A 159 -6.73 8.09 15.56
C ALA A 159 -6.46 8.40 14.09
N ARG A 160 -6.62 7.40 13.20
CA ARG A 160 -6.44 7.55 11.77
C ARG A 160 -7.46 8.53 11.17
N GLU A 161 -8.76 8.31 11.41
CA GLU A 161 -9.81 9.18 10.90
C GLU A 161 -9.67 10.62 11.40
N THR A 162 -9.32 10.81 12.67
CA THR A 162 -9.06 12.14 13.25
C THR A 162 -7.85 12.81 12.56
N MET A 163 -6.78 12.07 12.34
CA MET A 163 -5.59 12.59 11.69
C MET A 163 -5.86 12.92 10.23
N ASP A 164 -6.51 12.03 9.48
CA ASP A 164 -6.81 12.22 8.07
C ASP A 164 -7.76 13.42 7.85
N ALA A 165 -8.80 13.56 8.67
CA ALA A 165 -9.67 14.72 8.64
C ALA A 165 -8.91 16.03 8.89
N ALA A 166 -7.96 16.04 9.84
CA ALA A 166 -7.14 17.21 10.13
C ALA A 166 -6.14 17.53 9.02
N LEU A 167 -5.57 16.50 8.37
CA LEU A 167 -4.57 16.67 7.32
C LEU A 167 -5.16 17.07 5.97
N TYR A 168 -6.32 16.51 5.62
CA TYR A 168 -6.86 16.59 4.25
C TYR A 168 -8.15 17.39 4.14
N GLY A 169 -8.82 17.71 5.26
CA GLY A 169 -10.05 18.51 5.28
C GLY A 169 -11.15 17.94 4.37
N ASP A 170 -11.67 18.77 3.45
CA ASP A 170 -12.72 18.37 2.52
C ASP A 170 -12.25 17.51 1.32
N HIS A 171 -10.94 17.27 1.20
CA HIS A 171 -10.43 16.35 0.18
C HIS A 171 -10.90 14.91 0.47
N PRO A 172 -11.17 14.06 -0.54
CA PRO A 172 -11.62 12.68 -0.31
C PRO A 172 -10.74 11.88 0.68
N TYR A 173 -9.45 12.15 0.74
CA TYR A 173 -8.53 11.52 1.71
C TYR A 173 -8.82 11.88 3.17
N GLY A 174 -9.58 12.94 3.44
CA GLY A 174 -9.98 13.35 4.78
C GLY A 174 -11.17 12.61 5.37
N SER A 175 -11.72 11.63 4.64
CA SER A 175 -12.90 10.86 5.08
C SER A 175 -12.69 9.36 4.89
N SER A 176 -13.40 8.56 5.70
CA SER A 176 -13.31 7.10 5.65
C SER A 176 -13.65 6.55 4.26
N ASP A 177 -12.90 5.55 3.79
CA ASP A 177 -13.18 4.81 2.55
C ASP A 177 -14.50 4.04 2.59
N LEU A 178 -14.97 3.70 3.81
CA LEU A 178 -16.26 3.05 4.04
C LEU A 178 -17.43 4.05 4.04
N GLY A 179 -17.15 5.34 4.04
CA GLY A 179 -18.14 6.39 4.29
C GLY A 179 -18.61 6.44 5.74
N THR A 180 -19.83 6.94 5.96
CA THR A 180 -20.52 6.93 7.25
C THR A 180 -21.61 5.85 7.27
N ALA A 181 -22.14 5.53 8.45
CA ALA A 181 -23.26 4.60 8.55
C ALA A 181 -24.48 5.07 7.72
N GLU A 182 -24.71 6.39 7.67
CA GLU A 182 -25.80 6.99 6.90
C GLU A 182 -25.53 6.93 5.40
N SER A 183 -24.32 7.32 4.94
CA SER A 183 -23.98 7.28 3.50
C SER A 183 -24.00 5.84 2.99
N ALA A 184 -23.40 4.89 3.69
CA ALA A 184 -23.39 3.48 3.32
C ALA A 184 -24.81 2.87 3.27
N ALA A 185 -25.68 3.23 4.22
CA ALA A 185 -27.08 2.79 4.22
C ALA A 185 -27.88 3.32 3.01
N ALA A 186 -27.60 4.56 2.58
CA ALA A 186 -28.31 5.23 1.49
C ALA A 186 -27.88 4.80 0.08
N LEU A 187 -26.76 4.06 -0.07
CA LEU A 187 -26.29 3.61 -1.38
C LEU A 187 -27.31 2.70 -2.06
N THR A 188 -27.44 2.83 -3.36
CA THR A 188 -28.35 2.07 -4.21
C THR A 188 -27.57 1.29 -5.26
N ARG A 189 -28.22 0.36 -5.94
CA ARG A 189 -27.64 -0.35 -7.08
C ARG A 189 -27.12 0.59 -8.17
N ASP A 190 -27.83 1.69 -8.43
CA ASP A 190 -27.42 2.68 -9.43
C ASP A 190 -26.13 3.41 -9.01
N ASP A 191 -25.94 3.66 -7.70
CA ASP A 191 -24.70 4.24 -7.17
C ASP A 191 -23.51 3.28 -7.40
N LEU A 192 -23.71 1.96 -7.25
CA LEU A 192 -22.66 0.95 -7.50
C LEU A 192 -22.29 0.87 -8.98
N LEU A 193 -23.28 0.94 -9.89
CA LEU A 193 -23.05 1.00 -11.33
C LEU A 193 -22.31 2.28 -11.72
N ALA A 194 -22.65 3.40 -11.10
CA ALA A 194 -21.94 4.66 -11.30
C ALA A 194 -20.49 4.60 -10.78
N ALA A 195 -20.28 4.05 -9.58
CA ALA A 195 -18.93 3.85 -9.00
C ALA A 195 -18.05 2.97 -9.89
N ARG A 196 -18.60 1.85 -10.40
CA ARG A 196 -17.91 0.99 -11.35
C ARG A 196 -17.53 1.73 -12.63
N ALA A 197 -18.46 2.48 -13.22
CA ALA A 197 -18.20 3.26 -14.44
C ALA A 197 -17.16 4.37 -14.21
N ALA A 198 -17.14 4.96 -13.03
CA ALA A 198 -16.21 6.02 -12.65
C ALA A 198 -14.76 5.48 -12.48
N THR A 199 -14.61 4.30 -11.89
CA THR A 199 -13.31 3.74 -11.49
C THR A 199 -12.73 2.77 -12.52
N MET A 200 -13.52 1.83 -13.04
CA MET A 200 -13.03 0.69 -13.84
C MET A 200 -13.02 1.02 -15.33
N ALA A 201 -12.05 1.88 -15.75
CA ALA A 201 -11.90 2.34 -17.11
C ALA A 201 -10.45 2.10 -17.62
N ARG A 202 -10.30 1.96 -18.95
CA ARG A 202 -9.03 1.61 -19.60
C ARG A 202 -7.99 2.72 -19.54
N ASP A 203 -8.39 3.99 -19.43
CA ASP A 203 -7.50 5.16 -19.36
C ASP A 203 -6.69 5.24 -18.06
N ARG A 204 -7.03 4.44 -17.07
CA ARG A 204 -6.42 4.41 -15.73
C ARG A 204 -6.00 3.03 -15.26
N LEU A 205 -5.94 2.08 -16.19
CA LEU A 205 -5.65 0.68 -15.93
C LEU A 205 -4.15 0.40 -15.99
N TYR A 206 -3.65 -0.29 -14.98
CA TYR A 206 -2.32 -0.88 -14.90
C TYR A 206 -2.45 -2.39 -14.75
N VAL A 207 -1.57 -3.14 -15.41
CA VAL A 207 -1.66 -4.60 -15.48
C VAL A 207 -0.29 -5.21 -15.26
N SER A 208 -0.23 -6.24 -14.44
CA SER A 208 0.93 -7.13 -14.34
C SER A 208 0.50 -8.59 -14.34
N ALA A 209 1.31 -9.44 -14.94
CA ALA A 209 1.13 -10.89 -14.93
C ALA A 209 2.47 -11.57 -14.62
N VAL A 210 2.41 -12.63 -13.82
CA VAL A 210 3.58 -13.43 -13.46
C VAL A 210 3.18 -14.91 -13.49
N GLY A 211 3.93 -15.74 -14.18
CA GLY A 211 3.71 -17.18 -14.19
C GLY A 211 3.71 -17.80 -15.57
N ASP A 212 3.00 -18.92 -15.67
CA ASP A 212 2.96 -19.79 -16.86
C ASP A 212 2.05 -19.22 -17.97
N ILE A 213 2.48 -18.11 -18.54
CA ILE A 213 1.82 -17.43 -19.66
C ILE A 213 2.86 -16.72 -20.53
N THR A 214 2.74 -16.84 -21.85
CA THR A 214 3.57 -16.11 -22.81
C THR A 214 3.03 -14.70 -23.07
N GLY A 215 3.87 -13.81 -23.60
CA GLY A 215 3.45 -12.45 -23.98
C GLY A 215 2.32 -12.43 -25.02
N GLU A 216 2.31 -13.37 -25.98
CA GLU A 216 1.24 -13.49 -26.99
C GLU A 216 -0.09 -13.92 -26.36
N GLU A 217 -0.05 -14.94 -25.49
CA GLU A 217 -1.24 -15.41 -24.76
C GLU A 217 -1.81 -14.32 -23.85
N LEU A 218 -0.93 -13.61 -23.12
CA LEU A 218 -1.35 -12.51 -22.26
C LEU A 218 -2.02 -11.40 -23.06
N GLY A 219 -1.45 -11.00 -24.22
CA GLY A 219 -2.05 -9.99 -25.06
C GLY A 219 -3.47 -10.33 -25.51
N LYS A 220 -3.71 -11.58 -25.96
CA LYS A 220 -5.06 -12.07 -26.33
C LYS A 220 -6.01 -12.13 -25.13
N LEU A 221 -5.51 -12.59 -23.98
CA LEU A 221 -6.28 -12.64 -22.74
C LEU A 221 -6.76 -11.24 -22.34
N LEU A 222 -5.86 -10.27 -22.35
CA LEU A 222 -6.19 -8.89 -21.94
C LEU A 222 -7.24 -8.25 -22.84
N ASP A 223 -7.14 -8.40 -24.16
CA ASP A 223 -8.15 -7.88 -25.07
C ASP A 223 -9.53 -8.53 -24.85
N GLY A 224 -9.53 -9.85 -24.64
CA GLY A 224 -10.76 -10.59 -24.34
C GLY A 224 -11.39 -10.19 -23.00
N LEU A 225 -10.58 -9.94 -21.98
CA LEU A 225 -11.02 -9.63 -20.64
C LEU A 225 -11.47 -8.16 -20.48
N LEU A 226 -10.68 -7.23 -21.00
CA LEU A 226 -10.76 -5.81 -20.64
C LEU A 226 -11.23 -4.90 -21.79
N GLY A 227 -11.32 -5.44 -23.02
CA GLY A 227 -11.66 -4.68 -24.21
C GLY A 227 -13.03 -4.00 -24.14
N ASP A 228 -13.99 -4.59 -23.41
CA ASP A 228 -15.35 -4.08 -23.26
C ASP A 228 -15.51 -3.06 -22.10
N LEU A 229 -14.44 -2.79 -21.34
CA LEU A 229 -14.49 -1.76 -20.30
C LEU A 229 -14.58 -0.36 -20.90
N PRO A 230 -15.18 0.61 -20.18
CA PRO A 230 -15.22 2.01 -20.59
C PRO A 230 -13.84 2.52 -20.99
N ALA A 231 -13.77 3.34 -22.04
CA ALA A 231 -12.50 3.92 -22.47
C ALA A 231 -11.97 4.94 -21.46
N THR A 232 -12.87 5.70 -20.81
CA THR A 232 -12.54 6.80 -19.90
C THR A 232 -13.41 6.73 -18.64
N GLY A 233 -12.81 6.89 -17.48
CA GLY A 233 -13.50 6.97 -16.18
C GLY A 233 -13.72 8.41 -15.73
N ALA A 234 -14.17 8.60 -14.48
CA ALA A 234 -14.38 9.93 -13.89
C ALA A 234 -13.04 10.69 -13.72
N PRO A 235 -13.03 12.03 -13.77
CA PRO A 235 -11.85 12.82 -13.48
C PRO A 235 -11.31 12.53 -12.08
N LEU A 236 -9.98 12.39 -11.95
CA LEU A 236 -9.34 12.25 -10.65
C LEU A 236 -9.44 13.57 -9.86
N PRO A 237 -9.52 13.51 -8.52
CA PRO A 237 -9.40 14.69 -7.68
C PRO A 237 -8.06 15.41 -7.89
N ALA A 238 -8.02 16.69 -7.54
CA ALA A 238 -6.77 17.43 -7.58
C ALA A 238 -5.83 17.00 -6.44
N PRO A 239 -4.48 17.06 -6.63
CA PRO A 239 -3.55 16.82 -5.54
C PRO A 239 -3.78 17.77 -4.36
N VAL A 240 -3.58 17.28 -3.15
CA VAL A 240 -3.71 18.04 -1.91
C VAL A 240 -2.38 18.06 -1.14
N THR A 241 -2.08 19.21 -0.53
CA THR A 241 -0.95 19.32 0.40
C THR A 241 -1.47 19.07 1.82
N PRO A 242 -1.03 17.99 2.50
CA PRO A 242 -1.49 17.70 3.85
C PRO A 242 -1.16 18.83 4.82
N ALA A 243 -2.12 19.20 5.66
CA ALA A 243 -1.95 20.26 6.66
C ALA A 243 -1.31 19.69 7.93
N PHE A 244 -0.02 19.98 8.13
CA PHE A 244 0.68 19.64 9.36
C PHE A 244 0.91 20.92 10.19
N PRO A 245 -0.03 21.31 11.08
CA PRO A 245 0.10 22.55 11.84
C PRO A 245 1.12 22.46 12.97
N GLY A 246 1.60 21.26 13.29
CA GLY A 246 2.31 20.98 14.53
C GLY A 246 1.34 20.77 15.70
N GLY A 247 1.88 20.54 16.88
CA GLY A 247 1.06 20.41 18.08
C GLY A 247 0.50 19.01 18.33
N VAL A 248 -0.50 18.91 19.17
CA VAL A 248 -1.14 17.67 19.63
C VAL A 248 -2.65 17.82 19.60
N THR A 249 -3.35 16.82 19.10
CA THR A 249 -4.79 16.63 19.27
C THR A 249 -5.00 15.40 20.16
N VAL A 250 -5.70 15.55 21.28
CA VAL A 250 -6.07 14.45 22.17
C VAL A 250 -7.56 14.16 22.03
N VAL A 251 -7.87 12.92 21.69
CA VAL A 251 -9.24 12.40 21.66
C VAL A 251 -9.43 11.50 22.87
N PRO A 252 -10.23 11.88 23.87
CA PRO A 252 -10.48 11.06 25.05
C PRO A 252 -11.17 9.74 24.66
N PHE A 253 -10.60 8.62 25.10
CA PHE A 253 -11.16 7.30 24.84
C PHE A 253 -10.75 6.32 25.96
N ASP A 254 -11.69 5.51 26.42
CA ASP A 254 -11.46 4.53 27.49
C ASP A 254 -10.68 3.31 26.96
N THR A 255 -9.37 3.38 27.05
CA THR A 255 -8.45 2.32 26.67
C THR A 255 -7.26 2.29 27.62
N PRO A 256 -6.65 1.11 27.89
CA PRO A 256 -5.48 1.01 28.76
C PRO A 256 -4.20 1.61 28.15
N GLN A 257 -4.16 1.76 26.85
CA GLN A 257 -3.02 2.32 26.10
C GLN A 257 -3.51 3.42 25.15
N SER A 258 -2.84 4.58 25.20
CA SER A 258 -3.04 5.61 24.18
C SER A 258 -2.42 5.16 22.84
N VAL A 259 -3.20 5.25 21.76
CA VAL A 259 -2.71 5.16 20.39
C VAL A 259 -2.22 6.54 19.96
N ILE A 260 -1.03 6.60 19.40
CA ILE A 260 -0.37 7.84 19.01
C ILE A 260 0.02 7.73 17.54
N LEU A 261 -0.59 8.55 16.70
CA LEU A 261 -0.14 8.80 15.33
C LEU A 261 0.59 10.13 15.31
N PHE A 262 1.62 10.22 14.48
CA PHE A 262 2.33 11.46 14.28
C PHE A 262 2.85 11.60 12.87
N GLY A 263 3.07 12.81 12.41
CA GLY A 263 3.58 13.02 11.07
C GLY A 263 4.00 14.45 10.78
N GLN A 264 4.61 14.61 9.62
CA GLN A 264 5.03 15.87 9.02
C GLN A 264 4.88 15.80 7.49
N PRO A 265 5.08 16.90 6.74
CA PRO A 265 5.13 16.86 5.27
C PRO A 265 6.13 15.83 4.76
N GLY A 266 5.71 15.04 3.77
CA GLY A 266 6.50 13.98 3.14
C GLY A 266 7.43 14.49 2.04
N VAL A 267 8.04 13.53 1.34
CA VAL A 267 8.91 13.77 0.18
C VAL A 267 8.38 12.94 -0.98
N PRO A 268 7.90 13.58 -2.07
CA PRO A 268 7.44 12.88 -3.26
C PRO A 268 8.52 11.95 -3.81
N TRP A 269 8.16 10.76 -4.26
CA TRP A 269 9.14 9.79 -4.77
C TRP A 269 9.91 10.28 -6.02
N LYS A 270 9.36 11.22 -6.80
CA LYS A 270 10.04 11.88 -7.93
C LYS A 270 10.99 12.98 -7.52
N ASN A 271 10.98 13.38 -6.22
CA ASN A 271 11.88 14.41 -5.72
C ASN A 271 13.32 13.87 -5.62
N PRO A 272 14.34 14.62 -6.00
CA PRO A 272 15.75 14.20 -5.82
C PRO A 272 16.12 13.83 -4.39
N ASP A 273 15.43 14.41 -3.39
CA ASP A 273 15.64 14.13 -1.97
C ASP A 273 15.01 12.82 -1.50
N TYR A 274 14.26 12.12 -2.36
CA TYR A 274 13.51 10.93 -1.94
C TYR A 274 14.40 9.82 -1.38
N TYR A 275 15.46 9.42 -2.09
CA TYR A 275 16.34 8.35 -1.61
C TYR A 275 17.11 8.72 -0.35
N PRO A 276 17.68 9.93 -0.21
CA PRO A 276 18.21 10.39 1.07
C PRO A 276 17.18 10.39 2.21
N ALA A 277 15.94 10.83 1.95
CA ALA A 277 14.85 10.79 2.93
C ALA A 277 14.42 9.35 3.27
N TYR A 278 14.42 8.46 2.28
CA TYR A 278 14.07 7.05 2.48
C TYR A 278 15.11 6.32 3.34
N VAL A 279 16.40 6.61 3.12
CA VAL A 279 17.49 6.09 3.99
C VAL A 279 17.40 6.73 5.38
N LEU A 280 17.12 8.02 5.48
CA LEU A 280 16.91 8.70 6.77
C LEU A 280 15.74 8.09 7.53
N ASN A 281 14.61 7.81 6.86
CA ASN A 281 13.48 7.12 7.48
C ASN A 281 13.85 5.74 8.00
N GLN A 282 14.66 4.97 7.25
CA GLN A 282 15.15 3.66 7.70
C GLN A 282 15.92 3.77 9.01
N ILE A 283 16.79 4.77 9.14
CA ILE A 283 17.58 5.03 10.36
C ILE A 283 16.67 5.49 11.51
N LEU A 284 15.68 6.34 11.21
CA LEU A 284 14.84 6.97 12.21
C LEU A 284 13.83 6.01 12.83
N GLY A 285 13.02 5.34 12.00
CA GLY A 285 11.91 4.48 12.47
C GLY A 285 11.55 3.31 11.55
N GLY A 286 12.11 3.24 10.32
CA GLY A 286 11.85 2.16 9.37
C GLY A 286 12.67 0.88 9.61
N GLY A 287 13.75 0.97 10.36
CA GLY A 287 14.73 -0.09 10.57
C GLY A 287 14.40 -1.12 11.66
N GLY A 288 13.16 -1.19 12.13
CA GLY A 288 12.78 -2.10 13.20
C GLY A 288 13.59 -1.84 14.49
N PHE A 289 14.11 -2.89 15.12
CA PHE A 289 14.81 -2.79 16.41
C PHE A 289 16.10 -1.94 16.37
N THR A 290 16.70 -1.72 15.22
CA THR A 290 17.93 -0.92 15.08
C THR A 290 17.67 0.57 14.86
N ALA A 291 16.40 0.97 14.69
CA ALA A 291 16.03 2.35 14.45
C ALA A 291 16.21 3.22 15.70
N ARG A 292 16.52 4.51 15.52
CA ARG A 292 16.72 5.46 16.64
C ARG A 292 15.50 5.56 17.56
N LEU A 293 14.29 5.63 16.98
CA LEU A 293 13.07 5.69 17.78
C LEU A 293 12.88 4.42 18.63
N MET A 294 13.17 3.24 18.08
CA MET A 294 13.11 2.00 18.86
C MET A 294 14.09 2.02 20.02
N THR A 295 15.32 2.48 19.78
CA THR A 295 16.34 2.62 20.82
C THR A 295 15.92 3.64 21.89
N GLU A 296 15.45 4.82 21.49
CA GLU A 296 15.16 5.91 22.43
C GLU A 296 13.85 5.74 23.19
N VAL A 297 12.79 5.28 22.50
CA VAL A 297 11.43 5.19 23.09
C VAL A 297 11.23 3.84 23.78
N ARG A 298 11.68 2.74 23.13
CA ARG A 298 11.45 1.38 23.65
C ARG A 298 12.60 0.90 24.54
N GLU A 299 13.82 0.79 24.01
CA GLU A 299 14.91 0.10 24.73
C GLU A 299 15.37 0.88 25.95
N LYS A 300 15.62 2.18 25.82
CA LYS A 300 16.15 3.00 26.90
C LYS A 300 15.11 3.37 27.95
N ARG A 301 13.82 3.50 27.55
CA ARG A 301 12.78 4.08 28.42
C ARG A 301 11.57 3.16 28.66
N GLY A 302 11.38 2.11 27.87
CA GLY A 302 10.25 1.20 28.03
C GLY A 302 8.89 1.88 27.88
N LEU A 303 8.77 2.87 26.97
CA LEU A 303 7.55 3.67 26.79
C LEU A 303 6.56 3.01 25.81
N THR A 304 7.02 2.07 25.00
CA THR A 304 6.22 1.36 24.01
C THR A 304 6.78 -0.03 23.74
N TYR A 305 5.99 -0.91 23.15
CA TYR A 305 6.46 -2.17 22.56
C TYR A 305 7.02 -1.99 21.15
N GLY A 306 6.61 -0.94 20.44
CA GLY A 306 7.08 -0.66 19.09
C GLY A 306 6.73 0.76 18.67
N VAL A 307 7.61 1.37 17.88
CA VAL A 307 7.42 2.65 17.22
C VAL A 307 8.01 2.55 15.83
N SER A 308 7.30 3.05 14.82
CA SER A 308 7.76 3.02 13.44
C SER A 308 7.48 4.33 12.73
N THR A 309 8.19 4.55 11.62
CA THR A 309 7.92 5.64 10.68
C THR A 309 8.03 5.18 9.24
N ASN A 310 7.25 5.79 8.35
CA ASN A 310 7.23 5.50 6.92
C ASN A 310 7.05 6.79 6.11
N LEU A 311 7.68 6.84 4.94
CA LEU A 311 7.28 7.77 3.90
C LEU A 311 6.03 7.21 3.23
N VAL A 312 4.94 7.96 3.27
CA VAL A 312 3.64 7.59 2.69
C VAL A 312 3.44 8.46 1.45
N ASN A 313 3.59 7.84 0.28
CA ASN A 313 3.38 8.48 -1.00
C ASN A 313 2.08 7.93 -1.59
N MET A 314 1.02 8.71 -1.46
CA MET A 314 -0.27 8.46 -2.11
C MET A 314 -0.28 9.13 -3.50
N ASP A 315 -1.26 8.81 -4.32
CA ASP A 315 -1.36 9.40 -5.66
C ASP A 315 -1.46 10.94 -5.63
N LEU A 316 -2.15 11.48 -4.62
CA LEU A 316 -2.50 12.89 -4.54
C LEU A 316 -1.89 13.63 -3.34
N ALA A 317 -1.10 12.94 -2.49
CA ALA A 317 -0.51 13.52 -1.28
C ALA A 317 0.72 12.76 -0.81
N ASP A 318 1.66 13.48 -0.20
CA ASP A 318 2.86 12.90 0.39
C ASP A 318 2.98 13.28 1.86
N SER A 319 3.25 12.30 2.72
CA SER A 319 3.46 12.51 4.15
C SER A 319 4.60 11.64 4.69
N TRP A 320 5.12 12.02 5.84
CA TRP A 320 6.03 11.20 6.65
C TRP A 320 5.33 10.93 7.96
N GLN A 321 4.89 9.71 8.14
CA GLN A 321 4.03 9.32 9.26
C GLN A 321 4.71 8.30 10.17
N GLY A 322 4.30 8.27 11.42
CA GLY A 322 4.71 7.27 12.38
C GLY A 322 3.61 6.93 13.37
N SER A 323 3.77 5.81 14.05
CA SER A 323 2.79 5.31 15.00
C SER A 323 3.44 4.57 16.16
N LEU A 324 2.76 4.61 17.31
CA LEU A 324 3.05 3.77 18.48
C LEU A 324 1.82 3.65 19.37
N ALA A 325 1.82 2.63 20.25
CA ALA A 325 0.94 2.56 21.39
C ALA A 325 1.76 2.66 22.68
N SER A 326 1.26 3.39 23.68
CA SER A 326 1.91 3.60 24.96
C SER A 326 0.89 3.57 26.10
N SER A 327 1.26 3.08 27.28
CA SER A 327 0.36 3.20 28.44
C SER A 327 0.04 4.68 28.72
N ASN A 328 -1.17 4.93 29.19
CA ASN A 328 -1.67 6.31 29.38
C ASN A 328 -0.75 7.18 30.26
N ASP A 329 -0.13 6.58 31.29
CA ASP A 329 0.83 7.24 32.18
C ASP A 329 2.17 7.60 31.51
N LYS A 330 2.53 6.95 30.38
CA LYS A 330 3.79 7.14 29.64
C LYS A 330 3.62 7.87 28.31
N ALA A 331 2.40 8.02 27.84
CA ALA A 331 2.13 8.58 26.51
C ALA A 331 2.69 10.00 26.33
N GLY A 332 2.58 10.85 27.34
CA GLY A 332 3.13 12.21 27.32
C GLY A 332 4.67 12.23 27.18
N GLU A 333 5.36 11.33 27.92
CA GLU A 333 6.81 11.18 27.79
C GLU A 333 7.20 10.63 26.40
N ALA A 334 6.44 9.68 25.87
CA ALA A 334 6.71 9.11 24.52
C ALA A 334 6.64 10.20 23.43
N VAL A 335 5.59 11.04 23.44
CA VAL A 335 5.46 12.19 22.54
C VAL A 335 6.65 13.14 22.65
N LYS A 336 7.06 13.46 23.90
CA LYS A 336 8.22 14.33 24.15
C LYS A 336 9.51 13.72 23.58
N VAL A 337 9.78 12.44 23.84
CA VAL A 337 10.99 11.76 23.36
C VAL A 337 11.03 11.71 21.82
N ILE A 338 9.89 11.46 21.15
CA ILE A 338 9.81 11.50 19.68
C ILE A 338 10.18 12.90 19.17
N ARG A 339 9.63 13.96 19.76
CA ARG A 339 9.99 15.34 19.38
C ARG A 339 11.47 15.62 19.60
N ASP A 340 12.03 15.22 20.74
CA ASP A 340 13.45 15.40 21.06
C ASP A 340 14.34 14.70 20.02
N VAL A 341 13.99 13.47 19.61
CA VAL A 341 14.69 12.73 18.54
C VAL A 341 14.60 13.48 17.20
N TRP A 342 13.41 14.01 16.87
CA TRP A 342 13.22 14.80 15.64
C TRP A 342 14.10 16.05 15.61
N VAL A 343 14.14 16.80 16.72
CA VAL A 343 14.99 17.99 16.89
C VAL A 343 16.48 17.62 16.79
N ASP A 344 16.87 16.53 17.46
CA ASP A 344 18.26 16.08 17.47
C ASP A 344 18.74 15.69 16.07
N VAL A 345 17.93 14.90 15.34
CA VAL A 345 18.28 14.46 13.98
C VAL A 345 18.26 15.66 13.01
N ALA A 346 17.29 16.57 13.11
CA ALA A 346 17.27 17.79 12.29
C ALA A 346 18.52 18.65 12.51
N ALA A 347 19.02 18.74 13.74
CA ALA A 347 20.17 19.58 14.10
C ALA A 347 21.52 18.91 13.85
N LYS A 348 21.65 17.62 14.18
CA LYS A 348 22.95 16.89 14.19
C LYS A 348 23.09 15.89 13.04
N GLY A 349 21.97 15.50 12.42
CA GLY A 349 21.95 14.46 11.38
C GLY A 349 22.14 13.05 11.92
N VAL A 350 22.67 12.19 11.07
CA VAL A 350 22.98 10.80 11.35
C VAL A 350 24.49 10.53 11.21
N THR A 351 24.95 9.41 11.72
CA THR A 351 26.36 9.01 11.65
C THR A 351 26.61 8.12 10.42
N GLU A 352 27.89 8.02 10.01
CA GLU A 352 28.33 7.12 8.94
C GLU A 352 27.96 5.65 9.25
N ALA A 353 28.12 5.24 10.50
CA ALA A 353 27.79 3.87 10.91
C ALA A 353 26.29 3.54 10.74
N GLU A 354 25.41 4.49 11.06
CA GLU A 354 23.96 4.33 10.83
C GLU A 354 23.62 4.30 9.35
N LEU A 355 24.26 5.15 8.55
CA LEU A 355 24.08 5.18 7.10
C LEU A 355 24.46 3.83 6.48
N GLU A 356 25.65 3.31 6.78
CA GLU A 356 26.13 2.05 6.22
C GLU A 356 25.32 0.84 6.68
N ALA A 357 24.86 0.82 7.93
CA ALA A 357 23.96 -0.20 8.44
C ALA A 357 22.60 -0.18 7.71
N ALA A 358 22.02 1.02 7.50
CA ALA A 358 20.77 1.19 6.78
C ALA A 358 20.90 0.74 5.31
N LYS A 359 21.96 1.17 4.60
CA LYS A 359 22.22 0.77 3.21
C LYS A 359 22.38 -0.75 3.09
N THR A 360 23.18 -1.37 3.96
CA THR A 360 23.39 -2.82 3.98
C THR A 360 22.08 -3.58 4.14
N TYR A 361 21.23 -3.17 5.09
CA TYR A 361 19.93 -3.77 5.28
C TYR A 361 19.01 -3.57 4.08
N MET A 362 18.87 -2.33 3.61
CA MET A 362 17.96 -1.97 2.53
C MET A 362 18.30 -2.64 1.19
N THR A 363 19.59 -2.81 0.89
CA THR A 363 20.05 -3.46 -0.33
C THR A 363 19.99 -4.98 -0.23
N GLY A 364 20.36 -5.52 0.94
CA GLY A 364 20.35 -6.97 1.17
C GLY A 364 18.96 -7.60 1.29
N SER A 365 17.99 -6.86 1.86
CA SER A 365 16.61 -7.35 2.01
C SER A 365 15.76 -7.18 0.76
N TYR A 366 16.12 -6.29 -0.17
CA TYR A 366 15.29 -5.95 -1.33
C TYR A 366 14.99 -7.14 -2.26
N PRO A 367 15.97 -7.98 -2.64
CA PRO A 367 15.68 -9.14 -3.49
C PRO A 367 14.69 -10.13 -2.89
N LEU A 368 14.62 -10.23 -1.55
CA LEU A 368 13.71 -11.14 -0.83
C LEU A 368 12.22 -10.73 -0.97
N ARG A 369 11.97 -9.52 -1.47
CA ARG A 369 10.60 -9.07 -1.75
C ARG A 369 10.00 -9.70 -3.00
N PHE A 370 10.83 -10.21 -3.91
CA PHE A 370 10.42 -10.84 -5.17
C PHE A 370 10.32 -12.35 -5.01
N ASP A 371 9.47 -12.80 -4.08
CA ASP A 371 9.19 -14.21 -3.84
C ASP A 371 7.67 -14.46 -3.99
N GLY A 372 7.33 -15.48 -4.81
CA GLY A 372 5.95 -15.82 -5.17
C GLY A 372 5.36 -14.95 -6.30
N ASN A 373 4.69 -15.61 -7.26
CA ASN A 373 4.16 -14.98 -8.46
C ASN A 373 3.16 -13.85 -8.16
N ASP A 374 2.26 -14.07 -7.19
CA ASP A 374 1.25 -13.10 -6.77
C ASP A 374 1.87 -11.85 -6.12
N ASN A 375 2.89 -12.05 -5.30
CA ASN A 375 3.58 -10.93 -4.67
C ASN A 375 4.39 -10.12 -5.70
N ILE A 376 5.07 -10.80 -6.63
CA ILE A 376 5.78 -10.13 -7.72
C ILE A 376 4.79 -9.35 -8.59
N ALA A 377 3.65 -9.95 -8.99
CA ALA A 377 2.64 -9.26 -9.77
C ALA A 377 2.13 -7.98 -9.07
N ARG A 378 1.83 -8.07 -7.77
CA ARG A 378 1.40 -6.92 -6.95
C ARG A 378 2.46 -5.81 -6.87
N ILE A 379 3.73 -6.17 -6.72
CA ILE A 379 4.83 -5.20 -6.73
C ILE A 379 4.92 -4.51 -8.09
N LEU A 380 4.84 -5.25 -9.17
CA LEU A 380 4.98 -4.72 -10.53
C LEU A 380 3.83 -3.78 -10.91
N VAL A 381 2.59 -4.11 -10.59
CA VAL A 381 1.45 -3.23 -10.88
C VAL A 381 1.50 -1.95 -10.06
N GLY A 382 1.96 -2.02 -8.79
CA GLY A 382 2.21 -0.84 -7.97
C GLY A 382 3.28 0.06 -8.58
N MET A 383 4.42 -0.51 -8.98
CA MET A 383 5.49 0.25 -9.63
C MET A 383 5.03 0.95 -10.92
N GLN A 384 4.19 0.30 -11.73
CA GLN A 384 3.60 0.92 -12.92
C GLN A 384 2.73 2.12 -12.54
N MET A 385 1.86 1.95 -11.55
CA MET A 385 0.95 2.99 -11.08
C MET A 385 1.72 4.19 -10.54
N ASP A 386 2.79 3.97 -9.79
CA ASP A 386 3.68 5.03 -9.28
C ASP A 386 4.54 5.67 -10.39
N GLY A 387 4.56 5.08 -11.60
CA GLY A 387 5.33 5.54 -12.76
C GLY A 387 6.82 5.27 -12.63
N PHE A 388 7.23 4.21 -11.92
CA PHE A 388 8.60 3.74 -11.96
C PHE A 388 8.93 3.11 -13.33
N PRO A 389 10.16 3.24 -13.80
CA PRO A 389 10.59 2.56 -15.03
C PRO A 389 10.66 1.04 -14.81
N ILE A 390 10.48 0.27 -15.89
CA ILE A 390 10.43 -1.19 -15.85
C ILE A 390 11.72 -1.84 -15.31
N ASP A 391 12.85 -1.18 -15.47
CA ASP A 391 14.17 -1.61 -15.00
C ASP A 391 14.46 -1.14 -13.54
N TYR A 392 13.49 -0.48 -12.91
CA TYR A 392 13.67 0.01 -11.54
C TYR A 392 14.10 -1.06 -10.54
N PRO A 393 13.55 -2.30 -10.55
CA PRO A 393 14.00 -3.35 -9.63
C PRO A 393 15.50 -3.65 -9.72
N ALA A 394 16.07 -3.63 -10.92
CA ALA A 394 17.49 -3.86 -11.14
C ALA A 394 18.38 -2.71 -10.63
N HIS A 395 17.89 -1.47 -10.69
CA HIS A 395 18.67 -0.26 -10.39
C HIS A 395 18.36 0.40 -9.04
N ARG A 396 17.32 -0.07 -8.32
CA ARG A 396 16.94 0.52 -7.04
C ARG A 396 18.07 0.48 -6.00
N ASN A 397 18.79 -0.61 -5.94
CA ASN A 397 19.89 -0.78 -5.00
C ASN A 397 21.06 0.17 -5.29
N ASP A 398 21.35 0.46 -6.55
CA ASP A 398 22.36 1.44 -6.95
C ASP A 398 22.01 2.85 -6.45
N LYS A 399 20.71 3.21 -6.52
CA LYS A 399 20.20 4.49 -6.00
C LYS A 399 20.36 4.59 -4.47
N ILE A 400 20.13 3.51 -3.73
CA ILE A 400 20.38 3.47 -2.28
C ILE A 400 21.88 3.54 -1.97
N ALA A 401 22.69 2.76 -2.69
CA ALA A 401 24.14 2.74 -2.51
C ALA A 401 24.80 4.11 -2.78
N ALA A 402 24.26 4.87 -3.73
CA ALA A 402 24.75 6.19 -4.11
C ALA A 402 24.45 7.28 -3.07
N VAL A 403 23.52 7.08 -2.13
CA VAL A 403 23.20 8.08 -1.09
C VAL A 403 24.41 8.32 -0.20
N THR A 404 24.80 9.58 -0.02
CA THR A 404 25.92 9.99 0.82
C THR A 404 25.48 10.46 2.20
N LEU A 405 26.40 10.49 3.16
CA LEU A 405 26.14 11.07 4.49
C LEU A 405 25.76 12.56 4.38
N GLU A 406 26.39 13.29 3.46
CA GLU A 406 26.09 14.68 3.19
C GLU A 406 24.64 14.86 2.73
N ASP A 407 24.16 14.02 1.80
CA ASP A 407 22.77 14.05 1.30
C ASP A 407 21.77 13.78 2.43
N VAL A 408 21.98 12.72 3.22
CA VAL A 408 21.09 12.38 4.34
C VAL A 408 21.06 13.51 5.37
N ASN A 409 22.22 14.05 5.73
CA ASN A 409 22.30 15.13 6.72
C ASN A 409 21.78 16.47 6.18
N ARG A 410 21.89 16.74 4.89
CA ARG A 410 21.23 17.88 4.25
C ARG A 410 19.70 17.72 4.31
N VAL A 411 19.18 16.56 3.92
CA VAL A 411 17.74 16.27 3.98
C VAL A 411 17.23 16.31 5.41
N ALA A 412 17.97 15.81 6.39
CA ALA A 412 17.60 15.93 7.80
C ALA A 412 17.41 17.41 8.20
N ARG A 413 18.33 18.30 7.84
CA ARG A 413 18.22 19.73 8.16
C ARG A 413 17.10 20.45 7.40
N GLU A 414 16.85 20.09 6.13
CA GLU A 414 15.94 20.81 5.26
C GLU A 414 14.51 20.29 5.30
N ARG A 415 14.33 18.97 5.50
CA ARG A 415 13.02 18.30 5.42
C ARG A 415 12.44 17.88 6.76
N MET A 416 13.25 17.57 7.76
CA MET A 416 12.69 17.35 9.09
C MET A 416 12.19 18.66 9.69
N ARG A 417 10.94 18.67 10.08
CA ARG A 417 10.21 19.86 10.52
C ARG A 417 9.63 19.65 11.92
N PRO A 418 10.49 19.74 12.97
CA PRO A 418 10.03 19.57 14.35
C PRO A 418 8.88 20.51 14.73
N ASP A 419 8.84 21.71 14.13
CA ASP A 419 7.81 22.74 14.27
C ASP A 419 6.46 22.30 13.65
N ARG A 420 6.50 21.41 12.68
CA ARG A 420 5.31 20.89 11.97
C ARG A 420 4.96 19.45 12.36
N LEU A 421 5.68 18.86 13.31
CA LEU A 421 5.39 17.51 13.77
C LEU A 421 4.07 17.51 14.54
N THR A 422 3.06 16.96 13.90
CA THR A 422 1.66 16.92 14.36
C THR A 422 1.38 15.56 14.98
N PHE A 423 0.69 15.53 16.13
CA PHE A 423 0.33 14.31 16.83
C PHE A 423 -1.18 14.21 16.99
N THR A 424 -1.73 13.01 16.78
CA THR A 424 -3.07 12.61 17.18
C THR A 424 -2.95 11.50 18.22
N VAL A 425 -3.57 11.69 19.36
CA VAL A 425 -3.48 10.79 20.51
C VAL A 425 -4.89 10.40 20.95
N VAL A 426 -5.20 9.11 20.91
CA VAL A 426 -6.51 8.58 21.33
C VAL A 426 -6.32 7.77 22.61
N GLY A 427 -6.95 8.20 23.69
CA GLY A 427 -6.81 7.59 25.02
C GLY A 427 -6.95 8.62 26.12
N HIS A 428 -6.42 8.32 27.31
CA HIS A 428 -6.34 9.23 28.45
C HIS A 428 -4.87 9.51 28.85
N PRO A 429 -4.08 10.15 27.96
CA PRO A 429 -2.66 10.36 28.21
C PRO A 429 -2.44 11.30 29.40
N VAL A 430 -1.63 10.88 30.38
CA VAL A 430 -1.27 11.72 31.54
C VAL A 430 -0.25 12.78 31.10
N GLY A 431 -0.50 14.04 31.48
CA GLY A 431 0.43 15.16 31.23
C GLY A 431 0.50 15.59 29.77
N LEU A 432 -0.50 15.25 28.95
CA LEU A 432 -0.63 15.68 27.57
C LEU A 432 -2.03 16.24 27.32
N GLU A 433 -2.09 17.44 26.79
CA GLU A 433 -3.33 18.13 26.45
C GLU A 433 -3.30 18.57 24.98
N SER A 434 -4.48 18.75 24.37
CA SER A 434 -4.59 19.31 23.04
C SER A 434 -4.00 20.73 23.00
N THR A 435 -3.25 20.99 21.94
CA THR A 435 -2.65 22.32 21.67
C THR A 435 -3.25 22.97 20.41
N ASN A 436 -4.11 22.24 19.71
CA ASN A 436 -4.79 22.69 18.47
C ASN A 436 -6.29 22.78 18.72
#